data_acf3a77af833ec30233fc44d9fe0bf14
#
_entry.id   acf3a77af833ec30233fc44d9fe0bf14
#
_cell.length_a   1.000
_cell.length_b   1.000
_cell.length_c   1.000
_cell.angle_alpha   90.00
_cell.angle_beta   90.00
_cell.angle_gamma   90.00
#
_symmetry.space_group_name_H-M   'P 1'
#
loop_
_entity.id
_entity.type
_entity.pdbx_description
1 polymer ?
#
loop_
_entity_poly.entity_id
_entity_poly.type
_entity_poly.pdbx_seq_one_letter_code
_entity_poly.pdbx_strand_id
1 'polypeptide(L)'
;YEAVIDMYPLDFEEFLWANGIGETVIDSVKSCFENEKVVPDGIHKAMMELLYRYVIVGGLPEVVNCFLETKNVEFIYKVQRNLIAEYEEDMIKYAGGADKPNIRECFESIPKQLAKENKKFQYSIVKKGGRSSQYIGSIQWLEDAGIVRRCYNTRITELPLEGNSIKDCFKVYTTDIGILMAMLDYGTQADILKGNLLGYKGAIFENLMA
;
A
#
# COMPACT_ATOMS: atom_id res chain seq x y z
N TYR A 1 -20.19 9.43 -25.55
CA TYR A 1 -18.90 9.64 -24.86
C TYR A 1 -19.08 9.10 -23.44
N GLU A 2 -18.36 8.06 -23.08
CA GLU A 2 -18.28 7.56 -21.72
C GLU A 2 -17.18 8.34 -20.99
N ALA A 3 -17.47 8.85 -19.79
CA ALA A 3 -16.47 9.41 -18.91
C ALA A 3 -15.95 8.28 -18.01
N VAL A 4 -14.67 7.97 -18.11
CA VAL A 4 -13.99 7.04 -17.20
C VAL A 4 -13.54 7.82 -15.99
N ILE A 5 -13.90 7.35 -14.80
CA ILE A 5 -13.45 7.92 -13.52
C ILE A 5 -12.67 6.83 -12.80
N ASP A 6 -11.40 7.09 -12.55
CA ASP A 6 -10.57 6.21 -11.74
C ASP A 6 -10.86 6.46 -10.26
N MET A 7 -11.13 5.38 -9.51
CA MET A 7 -11.32 5.42 -8.07
C MET A 7 -10.18 4.68 -7.39
N TYR A 8 -9.62 5.32 -6.37
CA TYR A 8 -8.54 4.77 -5.55
C TYR A 8 -9.03 4.52 -4.13
N PRO A 9 -8.32 3.71 -3.33
CA PRO A 9 -8.53 3.67 -1.88
C PRO A 9 -8.47 5.07 -1.27
N LEU A 10 -9.19 5.29 -0.17
CA LEU A 10 -9.17 6.56 0.55
C LEU A 10 -7.74 6.90 0.95
N ASP A 11 -7.34 8.13 0.75
CA ASP A 11 -6.08 8.63 1.29
C ASP A 11 -6.18 8.96 2.79
N PHE A 12 -5.08 9.41 3.39
CA PHE A 12 -5.08 9.71 4.83
C PHE A 12 -6.00 10.88 5.19
N GLU A 13 -6.13 11.88 4.34
CA GLU A 13 -7.01 13.04 4.56
C GLU A 13 -8.49 12.60 4.52
N GLU A 14 -8.87 11.79 3.54
CA GLU A 14 -10.20 11.20 3.43
C GLU A 14 -10.52 10.27 4.62
N PHE A 15 -9.53 9.52 5.09
CA PHE A 15 -9.65 8.72 6.30
C PHE A 15 -9.85 9.59 7.56
N LEU A 16 -9.19 10.75 7.65
CA LEU A 16 -9.42 11.72 8.73
C LEU A 16 -10.85 12.24 8.70
N TRP A 17 -11.38 12.61 7.53
CA TRP A 17 -12.79 13.03 7.37
C TRP A 17 -13.75 11.94 7.82
N ALA A 18 -13.53 10.70 7.40
CA ALA A 18 -14.32 9.56 7.81
C ALA A 18 -14.31 9.33 9.34
N ASN A 19 -13.22 9.73 10.01
CA ASN A 19 -13.12 9.70 11.48
C ASN A 19 -13.63 10.98 12.16
N GLY A 20 -14.26 11.90 11.43
CA GLY A 20 -14.88 13.13 11.99
C GLY A 20 -13.89 14.26 12.26
N ILE A 21 -12.69 14.20 11.70
CA ILE A 21 -11.73 15.31 11.74
C ILE A 21 -12.13 16.34 10.69
N GLY A 22 -12.50 17.52 11.13
CA GLY A 22 -12.93 18.60 10.23
C GLY A 22 -11.76 19.26 9.50
N GLU A 23 -12.05 19.87 8.35
CA GLU A 23 -11.09 20.60 7.50
C GLU A 23 -10.26 21.62 8.27
N THR A 24 -10.88 22.35 9.20
CA THR A 24 -10.18 23.38 10.01
C THR A 24 -8.96 22.83 10.75
N VAL A 25 -9.03 21.59 11.24
CA VAL A 25 -7.90 20.96 11.95
C VAL A 25 -6.82 20.56 10.94
N ILE A 26 -7.22 20.00 9.80
CA ILE A 26 -6.32 19.60 8.72
C ILE A 26 -5.58 20.83 8.16
N ASP A 27 -6.30 21.91 7.87
CA ASP A 27 -5.73 23.18 7.39
C ASP A 27 -4.77 23.81 8.40
N SER A 28 -5.08 23.68 9.70
CA SER A 28 -4.17 24.13 10.75
C SER A 28 -2.84 23.35 10.73
N VAL A 29 -2.87 22.05 10.50
CA VAL A 29 -1.66 21.23 10.37
C VAL A 29 -0.89 21.58 9.10
N LYS A 30 -1.58 21.74 7.96
CA LYS A 30 -1.00 22.17 6.68
C LYS A 30 -0.33 23.54 6.84
N SER A 31 -1.01 24.49 7.47
CA SER A 31 -0.47 25.83 7.74
C SER A 31 0.77 25.80 8.66
N CYS A 32 0.81 24.91 9.64
CA CYS A 32 2.02 24.72 10.45
C CYS A 32 3.20 24.24 9.59
N PHE A 33 2.97 23.29 8.69
CA PHE A 33 3.99 22.80 7.77
C PHE A 33 4.49 23.88 6.81
N GLU A 34 3.59 24.61 6.16
CA GLU A 34 3.91 25.68 5.20
C GLU A 34 4.68 26.85 5.83
N ASN A 35 4.40 27.15 7.10
CA ASN A 35 5.04 28.23 7.83
C ASN A 35 6.20 27.78 8.74
N GLU A 36 6.64 26.51 8.60
CA GLU A 36 7.72 25.92 9.40
C GLU A 36 7.48 26.03 10.92
N LYS A 37 6.21 25.94 11.35
CA LYS A 37 5.80 26.03 12.75
C LYS A 37 5.56 24.64 13.34
N VAL A 38 5.79 24.51 14.63
CA VAL A 38 5.51 23.29 15.36
C VAL A 38 4.00 23.10 15.47
N VAL A 39 3.50 21.90 15.12
CA VAL A 39 2.11 21.51 15.36
C VAL A 39 1.90 21.38 16.89
N PRO A 40 0.81 21.93 17.47
CA PRO A 40 0.52 21.76 18.89
C PRO A 40 0.51 20.29 19.32
N ASP A 41 1.12 19.97 20.45
CA ASP A 41 1.36 18.60 20.90
C ASP A 41 0.10 17.73 20.92
N GLY A 42 -1.03 18.27 21.36
CA GLY A 42 -2.31 17.54 21.40
C GLY A 42 -2.79 17.14 19.99
N ILE A 43 -2.67 18.05 19.02
CA ILE A 43 -3.05 17.81 17.62
C ILE A 43 -2.07 16.81 17.01
N HIS A 44 -0.77 17.01 17.19
CA HIS A 44 0.26 16.12 16.69
C HIS A 44 0.06 14.68 17.19
N LYS A 45 -0.17 14.49 18.49
CA LYS A 45 -0.44 13.18 19.08
C LYS A 45 -1.67 12.52 18.48
N ALA A 46 -2.79 13.24 18.35
CA ALA A 46 -4.02 12.72 17.76
C ALA A 46 -3.83 12.32 16.29
N MET A 47 -3.12 13.14 15.50
CA MET A 47 -2.81 12.83 14.11
C MET A 47 -1.93 11.60 13.98
N MET A 48 -0.91 11.45 14.83
CA MET A 48 -0.05 10.25 14.82
C MET A 48 -0.81 8.99 15.20
N GLU A 49 -1.72 9.05 16.17
CA GLU A 49 -2.59 7.91 16.51
C GLU A 49 -3.49 7.51 15.34
N LEU A 50 -4.07 8.49 14.63
CA LEU A 50 -4.88 8.22 13.43
C LEU A 50 -4.04 7.69 12.27
N LEU A 51 -2.82 8.20 12.10
CA LEU A 51 -1.90 7.69 11.07
C LEU A 51 -1.55 6.21 11.32
N TYR A 52 -1.26 5.82 12.55
CA TYR A 52 -1.00 4.41 12.88
C TYR A 52 -2.23 3.53 12.65
N ARG A 53 -3.43 4.05 12.93
CA ARG A 53 -4.68 3.34 12.60
C ARG A 53 -4.86 3.22 11.09
N TYR A 54 -4.63 4.30 10.33
CA TYR A 54 -4.70 4.28 8.88
C TYR A 54 -3.73 3.27 8.26
N VAL A 55 -2.51 3.19 8.75
CA VAL A 55 -1.53 2.18 8.30
C VAL A 55 -2.07 0.76 8.43
N ILE A 56 -2.86 0.47 9.46
CA ILE A 56 -3.44 -0.87 9.67
C ILE A 56 -4.72 -1.07 8.89
N VAL A 57 -5.59 -0.07 8.87
CA VAL A 57 -6.90 -0.14 8.23
C VAL A 57 -6.76 -0.06 6.71
N GLY A 58 -5.90 0.84 6.22
CA GLY A 58 -5.84 1.21 4.81
C GLY A 58 -6.97 2.15 4.42
N GLY A 59 -7.15 2.32 3.12
CA GLY A 59 -8.16 3.18 2.51
C GLY A 59 -9.29 2.44 1.80
N LEU A 60 -9.32 1.09 1.82
CA LEU A 60 -10.42 0.36 1.19
C LEU A 60 -11.75 0.63 1.93
N PRO A 61 -12.81 1.10 1.23
CA PRO A 61 -14.04 1.58 1.86
C PRO A 61 -14.70 0.55 2.78
N GLU A 62 -14.70 -0.73 2.42
CA GLU A 62 -15.26 -1.80 3.25
C GLU A 62 -14.51 -1.94 4.58
N VAL A 63 -13.17 -1.87 4.52
CA VAL A 63 -12.31 -1.97 5.71
C VAL A 63 -12.47 -0.74 6.60
N VAL A 64 -12.53 0.45 6.00
CA VAL A 64 -12.76 1.71 6.72
C VAL A 64 -14.12 1.70 7.42
N ASN A 65 -15.18 1.27 6.74
CA ASN A 65 -16.51 1.14 7.35
C ASN A 65 -16.50 0.15 8.52
N CYS A 66 -15.89 -1.02 8.34
CA CYS A 66 -15.73 -1.99 9.43
C CYS A 66 -14.98 -1.38 10.63
N PHE A 67 -13.94 -0.59 10.38
CA PHE A 67 -13.22 0.12 11.43
C PHE A 67 -14.09 1.17 12.14
N LEU A 68 -14.84 1.96 11.38
CA LEU A 68 -15.71 3.01 11.98
C LEU A 68 -16.78 2.41 12.88
N GLU A 69 -17.36 1.28 12.49
CA GLU A 69 -18.43 0.59 13.22
C GLU A 69 -17.92 -0.16 14.45
N THR A 70 -16.81 -0.91 14.29
CA THR A 70 -16.38 -1.87 15.30
C THR A 70 -15.25 -1.37 16.19
N LYS A 71 -14.36 -0.50 15.65
CA LYS A 71 -13.08 -0.09 16.26
C LYS A 71 -12.21 -1.30 16.69
N ASN A 72 -12.43 -2.46 16.09
CA ASN A 72 -11.82 -3.73 16.46
C ASN A 72 -10.87 -4.25 15.36
N VAL A 73 -9.59 -4.32 15.67
CA VAL A 73 -8.54 -4.74 14.73
C VAL A 73 -8.70 -6.19 14.25
N GLU A 74 -9.25 -7.06 15.08
CA GLU A 74 -9.47 -8.46 14.68
C GLU A 74 -10.52 -8.58 13.58
N PHE A 75 -11.59 -7.77 13.64
CA PHE A 75 -12.60 -7.73 12.57
C PHE A 75 -12.01 -7.13 11.29
N ILE A 76 -11.24 -6.05 11.40
CA ILE A 76 -10.54 -5.43 10.28
C ILE A 76 -9.65 -6.46 9.58
N TYR A 77 -8.84 -7.19 10.34
CA TYR A 77 -7.97 -8.23 9.79
C TYR A 77 -8.76 -9.31 9.05
N LYS A 78 -9.91 -9.75 9.57
CA LYS A 78 -10.77 -10.72 8.89
C LYS A 78 -11.29 -10.19 7.56
N VAL A 79 -11.78 -8.94 7.52
CA VAL A 79 -12.24 -8.31 6.28
C VAL A 79 -11.11 -8.23 5.25
N GLN A 80 -9.95 -7.73 5.67
CA GLN A 80 -8.78 -7.64 4.79
C GLN A 80 -8.33 -9.01 4.26
N ARG A 81 -8.33 -10.06 5.09
CA ARG A 81 -8.00 -11.42 4.66
C ARG A 81 -9.00 -11.98 3.66
N ASN A 82 -10.29 -11.66 3.81
CA ASN A 82 -11.31 -12.02 2.84
C ASN A 82 -11.06 -11.32 1.50
N LEU A 83 -10.78 -10.01 1.51
CA LEU A 83 -10.43 -9.27 0.28
C LEU A 83 -9.19 -9.84 -0.41
N ILE A 84 -8.16 -10.24 0.35
CA ILE A 84 -6.98 -10.91 -0.24
C ILE A 84 -7.39 -12.23 -0.89
N ALA A 85 -8.24 -13.03 -0.25
CA ALA A 85 -8.72 -14.27 -0.83
C ALA A 85 -9.54 -14.05 -2.12
N GLU A 86 -10.37 -13.00 -2.15
CA GLU A 86 -11.11 -12.61 -3.36
C GLU A 86 -10.15 -12.17 -4.48
N TYR A 87 -9.11 -11.39 -4.18
CA TYR A 87 -8.08 -11.05 -5.16
C TYR A 87 -7.38 -12.30 -5.71
N GLU A 88 -7.05 -13.26 -4.84
CA GLU A 88 -6.43 -14.51 -5.27
C GLU A 88 -7.37 -15.37 -6.15
N GLU A 89 -8.68 -15.38 -5.86
CA GLU A 89 -9.69 -16.03 -6.70
C GLU A 89 -9.81 -15.35 -8.07
N ASP A 90 -9.80 -14.01 -8.11
CA ASP A 90 -9.84 -13.23 -9.33
C ASP A 90 -8.57 -13.43 -10.18
N MET A 91 -7.40 -13.53 -9.57
CA MET A 91 -6.16 -13.92 -10.26
C MET A 91 -6.30 -15.28 -10.93
N ILE A 92 -6.99 -16.24 -10.29
CA ILE A 92 -7.26 -17.56 -10.86
C ILE A 92 -8.29 -17.51 -11.98
N LYS A 93 -9.31 -16.68 -11.85
CA LYS A 93 -10.45 -16.61 -12.78
C LYS A 93 -10.11 -15.85 -14.07
N TYR A 94 -9.46 -14.71 -13.96
CA TYR A 94 -9.26 -13.77 -15.06
C TYR A 94 -7.89 -13.84 -15.72
N ALA A 95 -6.88 -14.45 -15.10
CA ALA A 95 -5.59 -14.63 -15.73
C ALA A 95 -5.63 -15.76 -16.80
N GLY A 96 -4.87 -15.59 -17.86
CA GLY A 96 -4.69 -16.65 -18.89
C GLY A 96 -3.94 -17.87 -18.35
N GLY A 97 -4.39 -19.05 -18.73
CA GLY A 97 -3.97 -20.39 -18.34
C GLY A 97 -2.62 -20.61 -17.62
N ALA A 98 -1.49 -20.38 -18.29
CA ALA A 98 -0.15 -20.67 -17.76
C ALA A 98 0.37 -19.63 -16.74
N ASP A 99 -0.21 -18.43 -16.71
CA ASP A 99 0.31 -17.30 -15.93
C ASP A 99 -0.28 -17.21 -14.50
N LYS A 100 -1.37 -17.92 -14.23
CA LYS A 100 -2.08 -17.90 -12.95
C LYS A 100 -1.19 -18.14 -11.71
N PRO A 101 -0.36 -19.20 -11.67
CA PRO A 101 0.54 -19.42 -10.54
C PRO A 101 1.56 -18.29 -10.36
N ASN A 102 2.05 -17.74 -11.49
CA ASN A 102 3.07 -16.70 -11.49
C ASN A 102 2.55 -15.37 -10.92
N ILE A 103 1.29 -15.02 -11.21
CA ILE A 103 0.65 -13.80 -10.70
C ILE A 103 0.53 -13.88 -9.18
N ARG A 104 0.02 -14.99 -8.67
CA ARG A 104 -0.10 -15.22 -7.23
C ARG A 104 1.27 -15.23 -6.54
N GLU A 105 2.26 -15.95 -7.09
CA GLU A 105 3.64 -15.97 -6.58
C GLU A 105 4.24 -14.54 -6.52
N CYS A 106 3.99 -13.71 -7.55
CA CYS A 106 4.40 -12.30 -7.54
C CYS A 106 3.73 -11.51 -6.40
N PHE A 107 2.41 -11.61 -6.28
CA PHE A 107 1.64 -10.93 -5.24
C PHE A 107 2.14 -11.32 -3.84
N GLU A 108 2.20 -12.60 -3.53
CA GLU A 108 2.67 -13.12 -2.24
C GLU A 108 4.14 -12.74 -1.92
N SER A 109 4.94 -12.39 -2.93
CA SER A 109 6.34 -11.98 -2.73
C SER A 109 6.50 -10.54 -2.25
N ILE A 110 5.48 -9.66 -2.42
CA ILE A 110 5.59 -8.22 -2.18
C ILE A 110 6.11 -7.87 -0.79
N PRO A 111 5.60 -8.43 0.32
CA PRO A 111 6.13 -8.13 1.65
C PRO A 111 7.62 -8.46 1.78
N LYS A 112 8.07 -9.56 1.18
CA LYS A 112 9.48 -9.98 1.18
C LYS A 112 10.36 -9.05 0.33
N GLN A 113 9.81 -8.50 -0.77
CA GLN A 113 10.52 -7.53 -1.61
C GLN A 113 10.75 -6.23 -0.84
N LEU A 114 9.71 -5.73 -0.16
CA LEU A 114 9.73 -4.47 0.58
C LEU A 114 10.53 -4.56 1.90
N ALA A 115 10.62 -5.74 2.51
CA ALA A 115 11.38 -5.95 3.73
C ALA A 115 12.91 -5.90 3.54
N LYS A 116 13.40 -5.95 2.29
CA LYS A 116 14.85 -5.90 2.01
C LYS A 116 15.37 -4.48 2.00
N GLU A 117 16.65 -4.34 2.31
CA GLU A 117 17.37 -3.06 2.24
C GLU A 117 17.35 -2.51 0.81
N ASN A 118 17.69 -3.34 -0.18
CA ASN A 118 17.49 -3.02 -1.59
C ASN A 118 16.12 -3.47 -2.05
N LYS A 119 15.17 -2.53 -2.09
CA LYS A 119 13.76 -2.75 -2.43
C LYS A 119 13.49 -2.83 -3.95
N LYS A 120 14.51 -2.86 -4.80
CA LYS A 120 14.34 -3.19 -6.22
C LYS A 120 13.67 -4.55 -6.34
N PHE A 121 12.63 -4.65 -7.16
CA PHE A 121 11.95 -5.92 -7.41
C PHE A 121 12.90 -6.97 -7.99
N GLN A 122 12.97 -8.13 -7.37
CA GLN A 122 13.86 -9.22 -7.74
C GLN A 122 13.05 -10.49 -8.03
N TYR A 123 13.06 -10.94 -9.26
CA TYR A 123 12.35 -12.14 -9.68
C TYR A 123 12.82 -13.41 -8.96
N SER A 124 14.07 -13.45 -8.52
CA SER A 124 14.63 -14.55 -7.71
C SER A 124 14.03 -14.65 -6.30
N ILE A 125 13.36 -13.59 -5.81
CA ILE A 125 12.62 -13.62 -4.54
C ILE A 125 11.23 -14.20 -4.73
N VAL A 126 10.62 -14.00 -5.89
CA VAL A 126 9.36 -14.65 -6.26
C VAL A 126 9.57 -16.17 -6.21
N LYS A 127 10.59 -16.64 -6.93
CA LYS A 127 10.96 -18.05 -6.95
C LYS A 127 12.45 -18.21 -7.21
N LYS A 128 13.10 -19.16 -6.55
CA LYS A 128 14.51 -19.46 -6.77
C LYS A 128 14.78 -19.75 -8.26
N GLY A 129 15.64 -18.96 -8.88
CA GLY A 129 15.92 -19.01 -10.31
C GLY A 129 14.91 -18.30 -11.22
N GLY A 130 13.94 -17.58 -10.65
CA GLY A 130 12.97 -16.79 -11.39
C GLY A 130 13.62 -15.72 -12.27
N ARG A 131 13.08 -15.53 -13.47
CA ARG A 131 13.57 -14.58 -14.48
C ARG A 131 12.50 -13.60 -14.89
N SER A 132 12.91 -12.42 -15.36
CA SER A 132 11.99 -11.38 -15.84
C SER A 132 11.02 -11.90 -16.91
N SER A 133 11.49 -12.69 -17.86
CA SER A 133 10.66 -13.26 -18.93
C SER A 133 9.49 -14.12 -18.43
N GLN A 134 9.55 -14.63 -17.20
CA GLN A 134 8.49 -15.47 -16.61
C GLN A 134 7.44 -14.65 -15.85
N TYR A 135 7.82 -13.50 -15.28
CA TYR A 135 7.02 -12.79 -14.29
C TYR A 135 6.64 -11.36 -14.66
N ILE A 136 7.24 -10.78 -15.72
CA ILE A 136 6.94 -9.38 -16.08
C ILE A 136 5.47 -9.18 -16.46
N GLY A 137 4.88 -10.14 -17.18
CA GLY A 137 3.44 -10.14 -17.49
C GLY A 137 2.57 -10.27 -16.25
N SER A 138 3.02 -11.03 -15.26
CA SER A 138 2.30 -11.19 -13.99
C SER A 138 2.28 -9.90 -13.17
N ILE A 139 3.39 -9.17 -13.12
CA ILE A 139 3.44 -7.85 -12.47
C ILE A 139 2.58 -6.84 -13.22
N GLN A 140 2.61 -6.86 -14.58
CA GLN A 140 1.75 -6.01 -15.39
C GLN A 140 0.27 -6.29 -15.10
N TRP A 141 -0.12 -7.55 -15.02
CA TRP A 141 -1.49 -7.92 -14.69
C TRP A 141 -1.94 -7.37 -13.34
N LEU A 142 -1.09 -7.48 -12.30
CA LEU A 142 -1.37 -6.94 -10.97
C LEU A 142 -1.51 -5.42 -10.97
N GLU A 143 -0.74 -4.73 -11.81
CA GLU A 143 -0.81 -3.28 -11.98
C GLU A 143 -2.08 -2.86 -12.74
N ASP A 144 -2.41 -3.56 -13.82
CA ASP A 144 -3.63 -3.33 -14.62
C ASP A 144 -4.91 -3.60 -13.80
N ALA A 145 -4.84 -4.56 -12.87
CA ALA A 145 -5.90 -4.86 -11.89
C ALA A 145 -5.97 -3.82 -10.74
N GLY A 146 -5.06 -2.85 -10.69
CA GLY A 146 -5.04 -1.84 -9.63
C GLY A 146 -4.61 -2.32 -8.26
N ILE A 147 -4.03 -3.53 -8.15
CA ILE A 147 -3.61 -4.13 -6.89
C ILE A 147 -2.24 -3.61 -6.44
N VAL A 148 -1.37 -3.33 -7.41
CA VAL A 148 0.00 -2.84 -7.18
C VAL A 148 0.34 -1.67 -8.09
N ARG A 149 1.39 -0.94 -7.72
CA ARG A 149 2.03 0.09 -8.55
C ARG A 149 3.52 -0.17 -8.69
N ARG A 150 4.07 0.07 -9.88
CA ARG A 150 5.52 0.08 -10.12
C ARG A 150 6.06 1.50 -10.05
N CYS A 151 7.08 1.68 -9.24
CA CYS A 151 7.86 2.91 -9.20
C CYS A 151 9.22 2.67 -9.87
N TYR A 152 9.40 3.27 -11.03
CA TYR A 152 10.62 3.11 -11.82
C TYR A 152 11.74 4.03 -11.36
N ASN A 153 12.96 3.53 -11.35
CA ASN A 153 14.13 4.38 -11.20
C ASN A 153 14.36 5.20 -12.45
N THR A 154 14.88 6.42 -12.31
CA THR A 154 15.24 7.30 -13.42
C THR A 154 16.74 7.53 -13.47
N ARG A 155 17.29 7.72 -14.67
CA ARG A 155 18.71 8.08 -14.86
C ARG A 155 18.95 9.54 -14.52
N ILE A 156 18.04 10.39 -14.95
CA ILE A 156 18.06 11.84 -14.74
C ILE A 156 16.63 12.29 -14.43
N THR A 157 16.51 13.41 -13.72
CA THR A 157 15.22 13.99 -13.30
C THR A 157 14.68 15.04 -14.27
N GLU A 158 15.11 14.99 -15.53
CA GLU A 158 14.64 15.88 -16.60
C GLU A 158 13.35 15.33 -17.24
N LEU A 159 12.51 16.22 -17.73
CA LEU A 159 11.29 15.86 -18.45
C LEU A 159 11.61 15.44 -19.90
N PRO A 160 10.88 14.45 -20.45
CA PRO A 160 9.84 13.65 -19.81
C PRO A 160 10.44 12.53 -18.94
N LEU A 161 9.99 12.42 -17.70
CA LEU A 161 10.50 11.41 -16.75
C LEU A 161 10.37 9.99 -17.27
N GLU A 162 9.29 9.70 -17.98
CA GLU A 162 9.05 8.37 -18.55
C GLU A 162 10.13 7.95 -19.54
N GLY A 163 10.61 8.87 -20.37
CA GLY A 163 11.71 8.64 -21.31
C GLY A 163 13.05 8.33 -20.63
N ASN A 164 13.22 8.79 -19.40
CA ASN A 164 14.42 8.60 -18.60
C ASN A 164 14.34 7.43 -17.62
N SER A 165 13.20 6.72 -17.59
CA SER A 165 12.97 5.59 -16.70
C SER A 165 13.78 4.36 -17.09
N ILE A 166 14.31 3.66 -16.09
CA ILE A 166 15.02 2.39 -16.26
C ILE A 166 14.01 1.26 -16.08
N LYS A 167 13.47 0.75 -17.19
CA LYS A 167 12.38 -0.25 -17.19
C LYS A 167 12.69 -1.53 -16.40
N ASP A 168 13.96 -1.93 -16.30
CA ASP A 168 14.38 -3.11 -15.54
C ASP A 168 14.70 -2.81 -14.05
N CYS A 169 14.50 -1.56 -13.62
CA CYS A 169 14.81 -1.13 -12.26
C CYS A 169 13.61 -0.43 -11.64
N PHE A 170 12.76 -1.18 -10.96
CA PHE A 170 11.56 -0.66 -10.31
C PHE A 170 11.35 -1.30 -8.95
N LYS A 171 10.56 -0.65 -8.13
CA LYS A 171 9.97 -1.17 -6.90
C LYS A 171 8.50 -1.45 -7.14
N VAL A 172 7.91 -2.34 -6.35
CA VAL A 172 6.48 -2.66 -6.40
C VAL A 172 5.87 -2.35 -5.04
N TYR A 173 4.83 -1.55 -5.03
CA TYR A 173 4.06 -1.17 -3.86
C TYR A 173 2.63 -1.67 -4.01
N THR A 174 1.95 -2.01 -2.91
CA THR A 174 0.51 -2.23 -2.91
C THR A 174 -0.21 -0.90 -3.04
N THR A 175 -1.32 -0.86 -3.75
CA THR A 175 -2.15 0.35 -3.90
C THR A 175 -2.80 0.75 -2.60
N ASP A 176 -3.02 -0.21 -1.70
CA ASP A 176 -3.57 0.01 -0.37
C ASP A 176 -2.61 -0.52 0.70
N ILE A 177 -2.31 0.33 1.70
CA ILE A 177 -1.40 -0.03 2.79
C ILE A 177 -1.99 -1.10 3.70
N GLY A 178 -3.33 -1.12 3.89
CA GLY A 178 -4.02 -2.11 4.70
C GLY A 178 -3.90 -3.52 4.12
N ILE A 179 -3.86 -3.64 2.79
CA ILE A 179 -3.60 -4.93 2.12
C ILE A 179 -2.17 -5.40 2.40
N LEU A 180 -1.17 -4.52 2.31
CA LEU A 180 0.20 -4.88 2.69
C LEU A 180 0.25 -5.36 4.15
N MET A 181 -0.43 -4.65 5.04
CA MET A 181 -0.50 -5.01 6.46
C MET A 181 -1.16 -6.37 6.69
N ALA A 182 -2.22 -6.68 5.95
CA ALA A 182 -2.90 -7.98 6.04
C ALA A 182 -2.09 -9.14 5.44
N MET A 183 -1.14 -8.87 4.57
CA MET A 183 -0.17 -9.86 4.06
C MET A 183 0.92 -10.19 5.09
N LEU A 184 1.11 -9.36 6.12
CA LEU A 184 1.97 -9.63 7.26
C LEU A 184 1.23 -10.47 8.30
N ASP A 185 1.96 -11.02 9.27
CA ASP A 185 1.33 -11.76 10.37
C ASP A 185 0.60 -10.83 11.36
N TYR A 186 -0.39 -11.39 12.04
CA TYR A 186 -1.22 -10.62 13.00
C TYR A 186 -0.39 -10.03 14.17
N GLY A 187 0.67 -10.70 14.57
CA GLY A 187 1.60 -10.19 15.61
C GLY A 187 2.25 -8.87 15.20
N THR A 188 2.66 -8.76 13.95
CA THR A 188 3.24 -7.53 13.39
C THR A 188 2.25 -6.36 13.44
N GLN A 189 0.98 -6.58 13.14
CA GLN A 189 -0.06 -5.54 13.24
C GLN A 189 -0.25 -5.07 14.69
N ALA A 190 -0.28 -5.99 15.65
CA ALA A 190 -0.42 -5.67 17.07
C ALA A 190 0.77 -4.86 17.60
N ASP A 191 1.99 -5.14 17.10
CA ASP A 191 3.19 -4.39 17.46
C ASP A 191 3.20 -2.98 16.88
N ILE A 192 2.71 -2.81 15.66
CA ILE A 192 2.56 -1.49 15.02
C ILE A 192 1.59 -0.59 15.79
N LEU A 193 0.46 -1.14 16.25
CA LEU A 193 -0.50 -0.40 17.09
C LEU A 193 0.12 0.07 18.41
N LYS A 194 1.08 -0.67 18.95
CA LYS A 194 1.83 -0.27 20.15
C LYS A 194 2.96 0.73 19.86
N GLY A 195 3.09 1.17 18.59
CA GLY A 195 4.18 2.05 18.14
C GLY A 195 5.51 1.34 17.92
N ASN A 196 5.55 0.01 17.99
CA ASN A 196 6.75 -0.77 17.76
C ASN A 196 6.89 -1.15 16.27
N LEU A 197 7.45 -0.23 15.49
CA LEU A 197 7.65 -0.37 14.05
C LEU A 197 9.02 -0.98 13.69
N LEU A 198 9.73 -1.56 14.65
CA LEU A 198 11.09 -2.09 14.45
C LEU A 198 11.09 -3.19 13.38
N GLY A 199 11.94 -3.03 12.38
CA GLY A 199 12.17 -3.99 11.29
C GLY A 199 11.37 -3.74 10.01
N TYR A 200 10.11 -3.30 10.09
CA TYR A 200 9.25 -3.05 8.92
C TYR A 200 8.97 -1.56 8.64
N LYS A 201 9.42 -0.67 9.54
CA LYS A 201 9.12 0.78 9.47
C LYS A 201 9.40 1.38 8.09
N GLY A 202 10.58 1.11 7.54
CA GLY A 202 10.97 1.63 6.24
C GLY A 202 10.11 1.11 5.08
N ALA A 203 9.71 -0.16 5.12
CA ALA A 203 8.85 -0.77 4.10
C ALA A 203 7.42 -0.20 4.13
N ILE A 204 6.87 -0.09 5.32
CA ILE A 204 5.49 0.37 5.56
C ILE A 204 5.36 1.84 5.16
N PHE A 205 6.23 2.72 5.67
CA PHE A 205 6.14 4.14 5.33
C PHE A 205 6.53 4.44 3.88
N GLU A 206 7.41 3.67 3.29
CA GLU A 206 7.73 3.81 1.86
C GLU A 206 6.53 3.41 0.99
N ASN A 207 5.81 2.32 1.34
CA ASN A 207 4.59 1.95 0.64
C ASN A 207 3.44 2.96 0.87
N LEU A 208 3.36 3.54 2.07
CA LEU A 208 2.37 4.57 2.39
C LEU A 208 2.54 5.84 1.56
N MET A 209 3.79 6.19 1.22
CA MET A 209 4.14 7.41 0.49
C MET A 209 4.19 7.22 -1.04
N ALA A 210 4.12 5.99 -1.53
CA ALA A 210 4.20 5.65 -2.96
C ALA A 210 2.84 5.67 -3.64
#